data_67beee334f0b1c3e5809bc6878530351
#
_entry.id   67beee334f0b1c3e5809bc6878530351
#
_cell.length_a   1.000
_cell.length_b   1.000
_cell.length_c   1.000
_cell.angle_alpha   90.00
_cell.angle_beta   90.00
_cell.angle_gamma   90.00
#
_symmetry.space_group_name_H-M   'P 1'
#
loop_
_entity.id
_entity.type
_entity.pdbx_description
1 polymer ?
#
loop_
_entity_poly.entity_id
_entity_poly.type
_entity_poly.pdbx_seq_one_letter_code
_entity_poly.pdbx_strand_id
1 'polypeptide(L)'
;KRSGRAEGRLLEVLEKSPLETREPVCSIFPECGGCMYQTMSYENQLKMKECQVRELLDGALNGTDYQWEGIHGSPIEFRYRNKMEFSFGDAYKDGPLTLGLHKKGSTYDVLTADDCQLVHEDMTKILTCVHEYFLKRNVSYYKKMQHTGYLRHLLLRRGVTTGEILVHVI
;
A
#
# COMPACT_ATOMS: atom_id res chain seq x y z
N LYS A 1 -28.27 -0.12 -10.15
CA LYS A 1 -27.84 -1.20 -11.06
C LYS A 1 -27.58 -0.57 -12.43
N ARG A 2 -26.34 -0.50 -12.87
CA ARG A 2 -26.00 -0.23 -14.28
C ARG A 2 -25.53 -1.55 -14.90
N SER A 3 -26.18 -1.98 -15.99
CA SER A 3 -25.80 -3.13 -16.85
C SER A 3 -25.38 -4.42 -16.14
N GLY A 4 -26.21 -4.94 -15.24
CA GLY A 4 -25.97 -6.26 -14.61
C GLY A 4 -24.85 -6.32 -13.56
N ARG A 5 -24.11 -5.23 -13.32
CA ARG A 5 -23.06 -5.14 -12.29
C ARG A 5 -23.64 -4.66 -10.97
N ALA A 6 -23.34 -5.38 -9.89
CA ALA A 6 -23.64 -4.98 -8.52
C ALA A 6 -22.34 -4.50 -7.85
N GLU A 7 -22.43 -3.36 -7.17
CA GLU A 7 -21.34 -2.85 -6.32
C GLU A 7 -21.81 -2.91 -4.86
N GLY A 8 -20.94 -3.38 -3.98
CA GLY A 8 -21.19 -3.48 -2.55
C GLY A 8 -20.06 -2.85 -1.76
N ARG A 9 -20.38 -2.35 -0.57
CA ARG A 9 -19.40 -1.91 0.43
C ARG A 9 -19.39 -2.93 1.56
N LEU A 10 -18.21 -3.46 1.89
CA LEU A 10 -18.02 -4.28 3.08
C LEU A 10 -18.27 -3.41 4.32
N LEU A 11 -19.18 -3.83 5.18
CA LEU A 11 -19.48 -3.15 6.44
C LEU A 11 -18.79 -3.85 7.61
N GLU A 12 -18.88 -5.19 7.67
CA GLU A 12 -18.37 -6.00 8.77
C GLU A 12 -17.96 -7.38 8.24
N VAL A 13 -16.93 -7.97 8.82
CA VAL A 13 -16.53 -9.36 8.61
C VAL A 13 -17.03 -10.16 9.79
N LEU A 14 -18.09 -10.94 9.59
CA LEU A 14 -18.71 -11.78 10.63
C LEU A 14 -17.87 -13.03 10.88
N GLU A 15 -17.28 -13.61 9.85
CA GLU A 15 -16.42 -14.78 9.90
C GLU A 15 -15.19 -14.57 8.98
N LYS A 16 -14.01 -14.78 9.54
CA LYS A 16 -12.77 -14.68 8.77
C LYS A 16 -12.63 -15.86 7.80
N SER A 17 -12.06 -15.62 6.64
CA SER A 17 -11.71 -16.69 5.71
C SER A 17 -10.71 -17.66 6.35
N PRO A 18 -10.84 -18.99 6.12
CA PRO A 18 -9.84 -19.96 6.57
C PRO A 18 -8.44 -19.73 5.97
N LEU A 19 -8.32 -18.87 4.95
CA LEU A 19 -7.04 -18.44 4.39
C LEU A 19 -6.36 -17.35 5.23
N GLU A 20 -7.10 -16.68 6.11
CA GLU A 20 -6.57 -15.63 7.00
C GLU A 20 -5.98 -16.26 8.26
N THR A 21 -4.74 -16.74 8.14
CA THR A 21 -4.06 -17.59 9.13
C THR A 21 -3.03 -16.87 9.98
N ARG A 22 -2.83 -15.55 9.77
CA ARG A 22 -1.81 -14.77 10.49
C ARG A 22 -2.29 -13.38 10.89
N GLU A 23 -1.66 -12.82 11.90
CA GLU A 23 -1.87 -11.42 12.27
C GLU A 23 -1.04 -10.48 11.38
N PRO A 24 -1.58 -9.30 11.04
CA PRO A 24 -0.84 -8.33 10.25
C PRO A 24 0.34 -7.76 11.02
N VAL A 25 1.45 -7.50 10.31
CA VAL A 25 2.69 -6.94 10.91
C VAL A 25 2.73 -5.41 10.88
N CYS A 26 1.81 -4.76 10.16
CA CYS A 26 1.75 -3.30 9.99
C CYS A 26 0.65 -2.73 10.88
N SER A 27 0.98 -1.69 11.67
CA SER A 27 0.08 -1.06 12.66
C SER A 27 -1.16 -0.40 12.02
N ILE A 28 -1.05 0.08 10.78
CA ILE A 28 -2.14 0.75 10.05
C ILE A 28 -2.91 -0.18 9.09
N PHE A 29 -2.69 -1.49 9.16
CA PHE A 29 -3.52 -2.45 8.45
C PHE A 29 -4.83 -2.71 9.25
N PRO A 30 -6.00 -2.83 8.61
CA PRO A 30 -6.31 -2.82 7.18
C PRO A 30 -6.68 -1.44 6.61
N GLU A 31 -6.48 -0.36 7.36
CA GLU A 31 -6.93 0.98 6.95
C GLU A 31 -6.12 1.56 5.79
N CYS A 32 -4.83 1.25 5.73
CA CYS A 32 -3.96 1.69 4.64
C CYS A 32 -4.31 1.02 3.31
N GLY A 33 -4.37 1.81 2.23
CA GLY A 33 -4.62 1.31 0.88
C GLY A 33 -3.45 0.53 0.24
N GLY A 34 -2.29 0.46 0.90
CA GLY A 34 -1.07 -0.14 0.34
C GLY A 34 -1.02 -1.66 0.37
N CYS A 35 -1.74 -2.31 1.28
CA CYS A 35 -1.74 -3.77 1.46
C CYS A 35 -3.15 -4.33 1.59
N MET A 36 -3.36 -5.55 1.04
CA MET A 36 -4.67 -6.21 1.12
C MET A 36 -4.62 -7.57 1.83
N TYR A 37 -3.48 -8.25 1.86
CA TYR A 37 -3.39 -9.68 2.20
C TYR A 37 -2.46 -9.98 3.38
N GLN A 38 -2.23 -9.03 4.30
CA GLN A 38 -1.33 -9.26 5.43
C GLN A 38 -1.82 -10.33 6.41
N THR A 39 -3.12 -10.61 6.45
CA THR A 39 -3.73 -11.67 7.25
C THR A 39 -3.58 -13.07 6.64
N MET A 40 -3.15 -13.17 5.38
CA MET A 40 -2.90 -14.43 4.68
C MET A 40 -1.42 -14.80 4.73
N SER A 41 -1.10 -16.09 4.88
CA SER A 41 0.26 -16.58 4.65
C SER A 41 0.70 -16.33 3.21
N TYR A 42 2.00 -16.15 2.98
CA TYR A 42 2.52 -15.88 1.63
C TYR A 42 2.22 -17.05 0.67
N GLU A 43 2.28 -18.29 1.17
CA GLU A 43 1.89 -19.48 0.41
C GLU A 43 0.42 -19.41 -0.06
N ASN A 44 -0.49 -19.03 0.83
CA ASN A 44 -1.90 -18.85 0.48
C ASN A 44 -2.12 -17.71 -0.52
N GLN A 45 -1.36 -16.61 -0.41
CA GLN A 45 -1.37 -15.53 -1.40
C GLN A 45 -0.93 -16.01 -2.78
N LEU A 46 0.11 -16.84 -2.88
CA LEU A 46 0.58 -17.42 -4.13
C LEU A 46 -0.48 -18.35 -4.72
N LYS A 47 -1.01 -19.30 -3.94
CA LYS A 47 -2.07 -20.21 -4.39
C LYS A 47 -3.30 -19.46 -4.92
N MET A 48 -3.75 -18.44 -4.20
CA MET A 48 -4.89 -17.62 -4.63
C MET A 48 -4.60 -16.93 -5.98
N LYS A 49 -3.42 -16.32 -6.13
CA LYS A 49 -3.02 -15.64 -7.38
C LYS A 49 -2.88 -16.63 -8.54
N GLU A 50 -2.33 -17.80 -8.26
CA GLU A 50 -2.23 -18.89 -9.26
C GLU A 50 -3.61 -19.30 -9.76
N CYS A 51 -4.55 -19.58 -8.86
CA CYS A 51 -5.92 -19.91 -9.22
C CYS A 51 -6.57 -18.82 -10.08
N GLN A 52 -6.47 -17.56 -9.68
CA GLN A 52 -7.04 -16.44 -10.42
C GLN A 52 -6.47 -16.32 -11.84
N VAL A 53 -5.16 -16.47 -12.01
CA VAL A 53 -4.52 -16.37 -13.32
C VAL A 53 -4.94 -17.57 -14.19
N ARG A 54 -4.98 -18.78 -13.64
CA ARG A 54 -5.43 -19.97 -14.38
C ARG A 54 -6.88 -19.85 -14.83
N GLU A 55 -7.79 -19.43 -13.95
CA GLU A 55 -9.19 -19.20 -14.31
C GLU A 55 -9.34 -18.19 -15.47
N LEU A 56 -8.55 -17.11 -15.47
CA LEU A 56 -8.56 -16.13 -16.56
C LEU A 56 -8.02 -16.71 -17.86
N LEU A 57 -6.93 -17.50 -17.80
CA LEU A 57 -6.35 -18.15 -18.97
C LEU A 57 -7.28 -19.23 -19.54
N ASP A 58 -7.84 -20.08 -18.71
CA ASP A 58 -8.78 -21.12 -19.11
C ASP A 58 -9.99 -20.52 -19.84
N GLY A 59 -10.53 -19.42 -19.30
CA GLY A 59 -11.62 -18.68 -19.92
C GLY A 59 -11.24 -18.00 -21.25
N ALA A 60 -10.03 -17.46 -21.36
CA ALA A 60 -9.57 -16.77 -22.56
C ALA A 60 -9.15 -17.74 -23.68
N LEU A 61 -8.52 -18.86 -23.32
CA LEU A 61 -7.99 -19.83 -24.27
C LEU A 61 -9.06 -20.82 -24.75
N ASN A 62 -10.23 -20.84 -24.12
CA ASN A 62 -11.42 -21.58 -24.55
C ASN A 62 -11.14 -23.07 -24.95
N GLY A 63 -10.41 -23.79 -24.09
CA GLY A 63 -10.08 -25.20 -24.28
C GLY A 63 -8.83 -25.48 -25.11
N THR A 64 -8.06 -24.46 -25.48
CA THR A 64 -6.70 -24.63 -26.03
C THR A 64 -5.76 -25.13 -24.95
N ASP A 65 -5.07 -26.25 -25.22
CA ASP A 65 -4.07 -26.79 -24.30
C ASP A 65 -2.89 -25.81 -24.12
N TYR A 66 -2.46 -25.60 -22.86
CA TYR A 66 -1.26 -24.85 -22.53
C TYR A 66 -0.51 -25.54 -21.39
N GLN A 67 0.80 -25.33 -21.34
CA GLN A 67 1.62 -25.82 -20.24
C GLN A 67 1.68 -24.76 -19.15
N TRP A 68 1.24 -25.14 -17.95
CA TRP A 68 1.37 -24.30 -16.76
C TRP A 68 2.70 -24.62 -16.06
N GLU A 69 3.59 -23.64 -15.97
CA GLU A 69 4.92 -23.81 -15.34
C GLU A 69 4.95 -23.47 -13.83
N GLY A 70 3.80 -23.10 -13.28
CA GLY A 70 3.66 -22.74 -11.87
C GLY A 70 3.79 -21.25 -11.61
N ILE A 71 3.89 -20.89 -10.32
CA ILE A 71 4.07 -19.52 -9.85
C ILE A 71 5.40 -19.38 -9.13
N HIS A 72 6.19 -18.38 -9.50
CA HIS A 72 7.43 -18.05 -8.81
C HIS A 72 7.16 -17.03 -7.70
N GLY A 73 7.41 -17.42 -6.46
CA GLY A 73 7.33 -16.54 -5.29
C GLY A 73 8.54 -15.60 -5.21
N SER A 74 8.33 -14.44 -4.57
CA SER A 74 9.44 -13.58 -4.17
C SER A 74 10.26 -14.24 -3.06
N PRO A 75 11.60 -14.13 -3.05
CA PRO A 75 12.43 -14.65 -1.97
C PRO A 75 12.22 -13.91 -0.64
N ILE A 76 11.61 -12.73 -0.66
CA ILE A 76 11.28 -11.93 0.51
C ILE A 76 9.83 -11.44 0.44
N GLU A 77 9.11 -11.49 1.57
CA GLU A 77 7.71 -11.03 1.65
C GLU A 77 7.59 -9.53 1.92
N PHE A 78 8.54 -8.97 2.67
CA PHE A 78 8.57 -7.58 3.12
C PHE A 78 9.84 -6.88 2.69
N ARG A 79 9.87 -5.53 2.79
CA ARG A 79 11.05 -4.69 2.47
C ARG A 79 11.58 -4.83 1.04
N TYR A 80 10.72 -5.27 0.11
CA TYR A 80 11.09 -5.47 -1.29
C TYR A 80 10.96 -4.20 -2.15
N ARG A 81 10.21 -3.20 -1.69
CA ARG A 81 10.03 -1.95 -2.43
C ARG A 81 11.25 -1.06 -2.34
N ASN A 82 11.78 -0.69 -3.49
CA ASN A 82 12.93 0.20 -3.63
C ASN A 82 12.54 1.64 -4.04
N LYS A 83 11.24 1.90 -4.30
CA LYS A 83 10.69 3.23 -4.55
C LYS A 83 9.37 3.38 -3.81
N MET A 84 9.21 4.49 -3.09
CA MET A 84 7.93 4.87 -2.50
C MET A 84 7.73 6.39 -2.62
N GLU A 85 6.51 6.78 -2.91
CA GLU A 85 6.03 8.15 -2.87
C GLU A 85 5.01 8.26 -1.75
N PHE A 86 5.40 8.92 -0.69
CA PHE A 86 4.53 9.20 0.44
C PHE A 86 3.86 10.55 0.24
N SER A 87 2.59 10.68 0.64
CA SER A 87 1.84 11.92 0.55
C SER A 87 1.87 12.68 1.87
N PHE A 88 2.01 13.98 1.81
CA PHE A 88 1.66 14.86 2.93
C PHE A 88 0.15 15.09 2.95
N GLY A 89 -0.46 15.11 4.13
CA GLY A 89 -1.90 15.30 4.28
C GLY A 89 -2.33 15.37 5.73
N ASP A 90 -3.58 15.02 5.97
CA ASP A 90 -4.13 14.77 7.30
C ASP A 90 -4.89 13.42 7.32
N ALA A 91 -5.00 12.80 8.48
CA ALA A 91 -5.71 11.53 8.64
C ALA A 91 -7.24 11.73 8.72
N TYR A 92 -7.67 12.93 9.02
CA TYR A 92 -9.05 13.41 9.05
C TYR A 92 -9.05 14.93 8.83
N LYS A 93 -10.15 15.45 8.31
CA LYS A 93 -10.29 16.87 7.95
C LYS A 93 -9.80 17.80 9.09
N ASP A 94 -8.87 18.68 8.72
CA ASP A 94 -8.23 19.67 9.60
C ASP A 94 -7.46 19.06 10.79
N GLY A 95 -7.04 17.80 10.65
CA GLY A 95 -6.15 17.11 11.58
C GLY A 95 -4.70 17.59 11.51
N PRO A 96 -3.81 17.06 12.36
CA PRO A 96 -2.39 17.36 12.30
C PRO A 96 -1.77 16.86 10.99
N LEU A 97 -0.64 17.48 10.61
CA LEU A 97 0.13 17.02 9.45
C LEU A 97 0.50 15.54 9.61
N THR A 98 0.22 14.76 8.58
CA THR A 98 0.66 13.38 8.43
C THR A 98 1.55 13.22 7.21
N LEU A 99 2.37 12.18 7.19
CA LEU A 99 3.19 11.81 6.05
C LEU A 99 3.12 10.28 5.87
N GLY A 100 2.57 9.83 4.75
CA GLY A 100 2.43 8.40 4.54
C GLY A 100 1.58 8.02 3.33
N LEU A 101 0.65 7.10 3.52
CA LEU A 101 -0.15 6.53 2.43
C LEU A 101 -1.64 6.81 2.63
N HIS A 102 -2.35 6.89 1.51
CA HIS A 102 -3.79 7.13 1.55
C HIS A 102 -4.54 5.99 2.24
N LYS A 103 -5.55 6.37 3.02
CA LYS A 103 -6.51 5.46 3.61
C LYS A 103 -7.31 4.75 2.52
N LYS A 104 -7.57 3.47 2.72
CA LYS A 104 -8.35 2.65 1.79
C LYS A 104 -9.73 3.26 1.54
N GLY A 105 -10.04 3.48 0.26
CA GLY A 105 -11.31 4.10 -0.15
C GLY A 105 -11.40 5.62 0.05
N SER A 106 -10.33 6.27 0.53
CA SER A 106 -10.24 7.73 0.62
C SER A 106 -9.16 8.27 -0.32
N THR A 107 -9.47 9.40 -0.98
CA THR A 107 -8.52 10.18 -1.80
C THR A 107 -7.82 11.29 -1.02
N TYR A 108 -8.33 11.62 0.15
CA TYR A 108 -7.87 12.76 0.94
C TYR A 108 -7.10 12.34 2.18
N ASP A 109 -7.64 11.36 2.93
CA ASP A 109 -7.08 10.97 4.22
C ASP A 109 -5.73 10.24 4.02
N VAL A 110 -4.72 10.71 4.71
CA VAL A 110 -3.35 10.17 4.69
C VAL A 110 -2.98 9.63 6.06
N LEU A 111 -2.65 8.36 6.15
CA LEU A 111 -2.21 7.70 7.36
C LEU A 111 -0.68 7.77 7.45
N THR A 112 -0.13 8.08 8.63
CA THR A 112 1.31 8.04 8.85
C THR A 112 1.84 6.61 8.67
N ALA A 113 2.90 6.46 7.86
CA ALA A 113 3.42 5.15 7.45
C ALA A 113 4.87 4.92 7.95
N ASP A 114 5.13 5.28 9.19
CA ASP A 114 6.45 5.24 9.84
C ASP A 114 6.95 3.83 10.15
N ASP A 115 6.07 2.83 10.18
CA ASP A 115 6.38 1.40 10.33
C ASP A 115 6.10 0.57 9.07
N CYS A 116 5.99 1.20 7.90
CA CYS A 116 5.64 0.51 6.65
C CYS A 116 6.60 -0.64 6.33
N GLN A 117 6.08 -1.87 6.33
CA GLN A 117 6.86 -3.08 6.12
C GLN A 117 7.19 -3.37 4.64
N LEU A 118 6.63 -2.62 3.69
CA LEU A 118 6.92 -2.81 2.26
C LEU A 118 8.26 -2.22 1.85
N VAL A 119 8.73 -1.18 2.52
CA VAL A 119 9.97 -0.46 2.22
C VAL A 119 11.08 -0.83 3.21
N HIS A 120 12.33 -0.59 2.79
CA HIS A 120 13.47 -0.75 3.69
C HIS A 120 13.40 0.22 4.88
N GLU A 121 13.94 -0.19 6.04
CA GLU A 121 13.90 0.61 7.27
C GLU A 121 14.54 2.01 7.15
N ASP A 122 15.52 2.19 6.28
CA ASP A 122 16.10 3.50 6.00
C ASP A 122 15.03 4.48 5.48
N MET A 123 14.08 3.98 4.67
CA MET A 123 13.02 4.82 4.11
C MET A 123 12.01 5.24 5.17
N THR A 124 11.68 4.37 6.13
CA THR A 124 10.79 4.73 7.25
C THR A 124 11.49 5.69 8.23
N LYS A 125 12.79 5.52 8.51
CA LYS A 125 13.58 6.47 9.31
C LYS A 125 13.62 7.86 8.67
N ILE A 126 13.82 7.93 7.34
CA ILE A 126 13.79 9.20 6.59
C ILE A 126 12.39 9.83 6.64
N LEU A 127 11.33 9.02 6.44
CA LEU A 127 9.94 9.49 6.53
C LEU A 127 9.69 10.12 7.89
N THR A 128 10.03 9.44 8.99
CA THR A 128 9.85 9.95 10.36
C THR A 128 10.60 11.24 10.57
N CYS A 129 11.87 11.33 10.16
CA CYS A 129 12.69 12.55 10.29
C CYS A 129 12.08 13.72 9.52
N VAL A 130 11.65 13.50 8.28
CA VAL A 130 11.03 14.53 7.42
C VAL A 130 9.68 14.97 7.98
N HIS A 131 8.86 14.01 8.44
CA HIS A 131 7.56 14.29 9.05
C HIS A 131 7.70 15.18 10.29
N GLU A 132 8.55 14.79 11.23
CA GLU A 132 8.81 15.58 12.46
C GLU A 132 9.35 16.97 12.16
N TYR A 133 10.25 17.08 11.17
CA TYR A 133 10.83 18.35 10.77
C TYR A 133 9.78 19.36 10.35
N PHE A 134 8.84 18.96 9.48
CA PHE A 134 7.79 19.84 8.97
C PHE A 134 6.63 20.01 9.95
N LEU A 135 6.31 19.00 10.74
CA LEU A 135 5.31 19.09 11.81
C LEU A 135 5.70 20.17 12.85
N LYS A 136 6.94 20.15 13.33
CA LYS A 136 7.47 21.15 14.31
C LYS A 136 7.48 22.57 13.74
N ARG A 137 7.49 22.74 12.43
CA ARG A 137 7.49 24.07 11.75
C ARG A 137 6.13 24.52 11.28
N ASN A 138 5.07 23.72 11.51
CA ASN A 138 3.71 24.00 11.07
C ASN A 138 3.62 24.32 9.57
N VAL A 139 4.41 23.64 8.72
CA VAL A 139 4.37 23.82 7.27
C VAL A 139 3.13 23.14 6.73
N SER A 140 2.33 23.88 5.94
CA SER A 140 1.08 23.38 5.39
C SER A 140 1.31 22.38 4.24
N TYR A 141 0.48 21.34 4.16
CA TYR A 141 0.41 20.47 2.98
C TYR A 141 -0.54 21.04 1.92
N TYR A 142 -0.37 20.63 0.68
CA TYR A 142 -1.16 21.12 -0.46
C TYR A 142 -2.57 20.51 -0.46
N LYS A 143 -3.56 21.38 -0.27
CA LYS A 143 -5.00 21.05 -0.32
C LYS A 143 -5.51 21.16 -1.75
N LYS A 144 -5.74 20.03 -2.44
CA LYS A 144 -6.09 19.94 -3.87
C LYS A 144 -7.32 20.79 -4.23
N MET A 145 -8.36 20.78 -3.40
CA MET A 145 -9.60 21.51 -3.68
C MET A 145 -9.49 23.03 -3.53
N GLN A 146 -8.56 23.48 -2.70
CA GLN A 146 -8.34 24.90 -2.40
C GLN A 146 -7.17 25.49 -3.19
N HIS A 147 -6.34 24.63 -3.82
CA HIS A 147 -5.10 25.00 -4.51
C HIS A 147 -4.12 25.79 -3.64
N THR A 148 -4.11 25.50 -2.33
CA THR A 148 -3.26 26.17 -1.33
C THR A 148 -2.42 25.16 -0.55
N GLY A 149 -1.30 25.62 0.03
CA GLY A 149 -0.39 24.78 0.79
C GLY A 149 0.91 24.51 0.04
N TYR A 150 1.89 23.94 0.73
CA TYR A 150 3.25 23.82 0.24
C TYR A 150 3.66 22.36 -0.04
N LEU A 151 3.60 21.51 0.99
CA LEU A 151 4.09 20.13 0.91
C LEU A 151 3.15 19.22 0.12
N ARG A 152 3.68 18.41 -0.80
CA ARG A 152 2.88 17.45 -1.60
C ARG A 152 3.29 16.02 -1.32
N HIS A 153 4.54 15.69 -1.62
CA HIS A 153 5.03 14.31 -1.58
C HIS A 153 6.46 14.22 -1.05
N LEU A 154 6.78 13.09 -0.46
CA LEU A 154 8.13 12.64 -0.18
C LEU A 154 8.40 11.42 -1.08
N LEU A 155 9.21 11.60 -2.12
CA LEU A 155 9.65 10.52 -2.98
C LEU A 155 10.98 9.98 -2.47
N LEU A 156 11.01 8.68 -2.17
CA LEU A 156 12.20 7.95 -1.78
C LEU A 156 12.53 6.87 -2.79
N ARG A 157 13.80 6.75 -3.15
CA ARG A 157 14.32 5.62 -3.94
C ARG A 157 15.56 5.06 -3.27
N ARG A 158 15.73 3.75 -3.28
CA ARG A 158 16.90 3.07 -2.75
C ARG A 158 17.47 2.15 -3.83
N GLY A 159 18.75 2.30 -4.14
CA GLY A 159 19.49 1.36 -4.97
C GLY A 159 19.70 0.05 -4.21
N VAL A 160 19.18 -1.06 -4.73
CA VAL A 160 19.30 -2.36 -4.06
C VAL A 160 20.76 -2.82 -4.01
N THR A 161 21.51 -2.60 -5.09
CA THR A 161 22.91 -3.02 -5.22
C THR A 161 23.87 -2.04 -4.55
N THR A 162 23.64 -0.73 -4.70
CA THR A 162 24.57 0.30 -4.21
C THR A 162 24.25 0.77 -2.78
N GLY A 163 23.02 0.57 -2.31
CA GLY A 163 22.55 1.09 -1.02
C GLY A 163 22.29 2.60 -1.01
N GLU A 164 22.56 3.32 -2.11
CA GLU A 164 22.32 4.76 -2.22
C GLU A 164 20.84 5.10 -2.12
N ILE A 165 20.54 6.24 -1.51
CA ILE A 165 19.17 6.70 -1.31
C ILE A 165 18.99 8.08 -1.92
N LEU A 166 17.98 8.21 -2.78
CA LEU A 166 17.48 9.49 -3.26
C LEU A 166 16.30 9.92 -2.40
N VAL A 167 16.38 11.14 -1.89
CA VAL A 167 15.31 11.80 -1.11
C VAL A 167 14.86 13.04 -1.87
N HIS A 168 13.58 13.11 -2.22
CA HIS A 168 13.00 14.25 -2.91
C HIS A 168 11.72 14.69 -2.20
N VAL A 169 11.73 15.91 -1.69
CA VAL A 169 10.55 16.58 -1.10
C VAL A 169 9.94 17.47 -2.18
N ILE A 170 8.64 17.31 -2.42
CA ILE A 170 7.88 18.01 -3.46
C ILE A 170 6.83 18.89 -2.81
#